data_6c9821931b81489c46add17f2a842cca
#
_entry.id   6c9821931b81489c46add17f2a842cca
#
_cell.length_a   1.000
_cell.length_b   1.000
_cell.length_c   1.000
_cell.angle_alpha   90.00
_cell.angle_beta   90.00
_cell.angle_gamma   90.00
#
_symmetry.space_group_name_H-M   'P 1'
#
loop_
_entity.id
_entity.type
_entity.pdbx_description
1 polymer ?
#
loop_
_entity_poly.entity_id
_entity_poly.type
_entity_poly.pdbx_seq_one_letter_code
_entity_poly.pdbx_strand_id
1 'polypeptide(L)'
;MTNEELIAEAVKITREYINPQNVSIGHVGCALLSESGKLHLGVSIHANCDVGFCAEYGAVSSMLVTGEYKIKKIVAVHTGGTIFPPCGKCREFIYQIDASNLDTEVVLEKDKTLLLRELLPEMWQARPLK
;
A
#
# COMPACT_ATOMS: atom_id res chain seq x y z
N MET A 1 -2.67 7.61 14.91
CA MET A 1 -2.29 8.44 13.75
C MET A 1 -3.54 8.76 12.93
N THR A 2 -3.75 10.01 12.61
CA THR A 2 -4.88 10.44 11.80
C THR A 2 -4.64 10.14 10.33
N ASN A 3 -5.70 10.23 9.51
CA ASN A 3 -5.55 10.08 8.06
C ASN A 3 -4.57 11.12 7.50
N GLU A 4 -4.66 12.38 7.97
CA GLU A 4 -3.74 13.45 7.53
C GLU A 4 -2.29 13.11 7.84
N GLU A 5 -2.02 12.60 9.03
CA GLU A 5 -0.67 12.23 9.43
C GLU A 5 -0.13 11.08 8.58
N LEU A 6 -0.97 10.08 8.30
CA LEU A 6 -0.57 8.95 7.47
C LEU A 6 -0.32 9.39 6.02
N ILE A 7 -1.20 10.23 5.47
CA ILE A 7 -1.02 10.83 4.15
C ILE A 7 0.30 11.59 4.08
N ALA A 8 0.60 12.39 5.09
CA ALA A 8 1.84 13.17 5.14
C ALA A 8 3.07 12.27 5.12
N GLU A 9 3.04 11.16 5.85
CA GLU A 9 4.15 10.20 5.84
C GLU A 9 4.35 9.59 4.46
N ALA A 10 3.28 9.28 3.75
CA ALA A 10 3.36 8.76 2.39
C ALA A 10 3.90 9.81 1.41
N VAL A 11 3.46 11.06 1.52
CA VAL A 11 3.93 12.15 0.67
C VAL A 11 5.44 12.38 0.81
N LYS A 12 5.96 12.30 2.02
CA LYS A 12 7.39 12.55 2.30
C LYS A 12 8.34 11.67 1.49
N ILE A 13 7.91 10.46 1.14
CA ILE A 13 8.78 9.51 0.44
C ILE A 13 8.57 9.50 -1.07
N THR A 14 7.59 10.27 -1.57
CA THR A 14 7.40 10.39 -3.02
C THR A 14 8.49 11.27 -3.62
N ARG A 15 8.86 10.97 -4.85
CA ARG A 15 9.80 11.78 -5.62
C ARG A 15 9.74 11.43 -7.09
N GLU A 16 10.16 12.37 -7.92
CA GLU A 16 10.30 12.15 -9.36
C GLU A 16 11.78 11.85 -9.64
N TYR A 17 12.18 10.61 -9.46
CA TYR A 17 13.55 10.19 -9.67
C TYR A 17 13.62 9.08 -10.70
N ILE A 18 14.51 9.26 -11.68
CA ILE A 18 14.84 8.24 -12.68
C ILE A 18 16.34 8.00 -12.57
N ASN A 19 16.72 6.74 -12.29
CA ASN A 19 18.12 6.40 -12.13
C ASN A 19 18.85 6.34 -13.49
N PRO A 20 20.20 6.24 -13.53
CA PRO A 20 20.94 6.20 -14.79
C PRO A 20 20.55 5.05 -15.73
N GLN A 21 19.92 4.00 -15.22
CA GLN A 21 19.45 2.86 -16.02
C GLN A 21 17.98 2.98 -16.41
N ASN A 22 17.41 4.18 -16.27
CA ASN A 22 16.04 4.48 -16.64
C ASN A 22 14.97 3.76 -15.83
N VAL A 23 15.24 3.53 -14.54
CA VAL A 23 14.25 3.02 -13.59
C VAL A 23 13.63 4.19 -12.83
N SER A 24 12.30 4.30 -12.86
CA SER A 24 11.56 5.33 -12.12
C SER A 24 11.29 4.85 -10.70
N ILE A 25 11.60 5.69 -9.73
CA ILE A 25 11.50 5.34 -8.32
C ILE A 25 10.74 6.43 -7.56
N GLY A 26 9.71 6.01 -6.82
CA GLY A 26 9.06 6.90 -5.85
C GLY A 26 7.93 7.78 -6.39
N HIS A 27 7.42 7.51 -7.58
CA HIS A 27 6.25 8.25 -8.08
C HIS A 27 5.03 8.06 -7.17
N VAL A 28 4.93 6.91 -6.53
CA VAL A 28 3.90 6.62 -5.55
C VAL A 28 4.58 6.22 -4.25
N GLY A 29 4.10 6.78 -3.15
CA GLY A 29 4.51 6.41 -1.81
C GLY A 29 3.35 5.76 -1.09
N CYS A 30 3.63 4.70 -0.35
CA CYS A 30 2.65 4.03 0.49
C CYS A 30 3.06 4.13 1.94
N ALA A 31 2.11 4.44 2.80
CA ALA A 31 2.27 4.38 4.24
C ALA A 31 1.19 3.48 4.81
N LEU A 32 1.56 2.58 5.70
CA LEU A 32 0.60 1.75 6.41
C LEU A 32 0.93 1.71 7.89
N LEU A 33 -0.11 1.49 8.68
CA LEU A 33 0.00 1.17 10.10
C LEU A 33 -0.32 -0.30 10.26
N SER A 34 0.57 -1.03 10.92
CA SER A 34 0.30 -2.41 11.32
C SER A 34 -0.71 -2.44 12.46
N GLU A 35 -1.19 -3.62 12.80
CA GLU A 35 -2.13 -3.82 13.92
C GLU A 35 -1.59 -3.23 15.22
N SER A 36 -0.27 -3.35 15.47
CA SER A 36 0.36 -2.81 16.68
C SER A 36 0.62 -1.30 16.61
N GLY A 37 0.28 -0.65 15.48
CA GLY A 37 0.47 0.78 15.31
C GLY A 37 1.83 1.21 14.76
N LYS A 38 2.63 0.27 14.26
CA LYS A 38 3.92 0.60 13.64
C LYS A 38 3.73 1.10 12.23
N LEU A 39 4.46 2.15 11.88
CA LEU A 39 4.46 2.74 10.54
C LEU A 39 5.42 1.99 9.63
N HIS A 40 4.95 1.62 8.45
CA HIS A 40 5.78 1.02 7.40
C HIS A 40 5.57 1.79 6.10
N LEU A 41 6.67 1.99 5.37
CA LEU A 41 6.71 2.82 4.16
C LEU A 41 7.23 2.02 2.99
N GLY A 42 6.74 2.35 1.80
CA GLY A 42 7.22 1.75 0.55
C GLY A 42 7.07 2.71 -0.60
N VAL A 43 7.85 2.52 -1.65
CA VAL A 43 7.80 3.34 -2.86
C VAL A 43 7.59 2.46 -4.08
N SER A 44 6.94 3.03 -5.10
CA SER A 44 6.77 2.34 -6.38
C SER A 44 8.08 2.33 -7.15
N ILE A 45 8.27 1.28 -7.94
CA ILE A 45 9.41 1.15 -8.85
C ILE A 45 8.86 0.75 -10.21
N HIS A 46 9.19 1.54 -11.25
CA HIS A 46 8.82 1.22 -12.61
C HIS A 46 10.08 0.86 -13.39
N ALA A 47 10.10 -0.35 -13.90
CA ALA A 47 11.24 -0.88 -14.66
C ALA A 47 10.74 -1.72 -15.82
N ASN A 48 11.63 -2.06 -16.76
CA ASN A 48 11.28 -2.87 -17.91
C ASN A 48 10.98 -4.31 -17.52
N CYS A 49 10.30 -5.04 -18.40
CA CYS A 49 10.00 -6.47 -18.23
C CYS A 49 9.15 -6.78 -16.99
N ASP A 50 8.32 -5.81 -16.57
CA ASP A 50 7.44 -5.95 -15.41
C ASP A 50 8.16 -6.33 -14.10
N VAL A 51 9.46 -6.01 -13.98
CA VAL A 51 10.21 -6.32 -12.77
C VAL A 51 9.95 -5.31 -11.65
N GLY A 52 9.30 -4.17 -11.97
CA GLY A 52 8.89 -3.19 -10.96
C GLY A 52 7.65 -3.62 -10.20
N PHE A 53 7.28 -2.82 -9.22
CA PHE A 53 6.10 -3.12 -8.39
C PHE A 53 5.50 -1.86 -7.76
N CYS A 54 4.27 -2.00 -7.27
CA CYS A 54 3.55 -0.92 -6.60
C CYS A 54 4.16 -0.61 -5.22
N ALA A 55 3.94 0.61 -4.75
CA ALA A 55 4.45 1.05 -3.45
C ALA A 55 3.96 0.18 -2.29
N GLU A 56 2.76 -0.35 -2.38
CA GLU A 56 2.18 -1.20 -1.34
C GLU A 56 3.02 -2.45 -1.06
N TYR A 57 3.63 -3.03 -2.09
CA TYR A 57 4.50 -4.19 -1.89
C TYR A 57 5.68 -3.88 -0.97
N GLY A 58 6.30 -2.72 -1.13
CA GLY A 58 7.42 -2.32 -0.29
C GLY A 58 7.00 -2.14 1.17
N ALA A 59 5.89 -1.44 1.39
CA ALA A 59 5.38 -1.19 2.74
C ALA A 59 4.97 -2.50 3.42
N VAL A 60 4.27 -3.38 2.70
CA VAL A 60 3.85 -4.68 3.24
C VAL A 60 5.07 -5.56 3.55
N SER A 61 6.05 -5.61 2.65
CA SER A 61 7.27 -6.38 2.88
C SER A 61 7.98 -5.92 4.15
N SER A 62 8.08 -4.61 4.35
CA SER A 62 8.66 -4.03 5.57
C SER A 62 7.93 -4.50 6.83
N MET A 63 6.60 -4.54 6.78
CA MET A 63 5.79 -5.03 7.89
C MET A 63 6.05 -6.51 8.16
N LEU A 64 6.09 -7.33 7.10
CA LEU A 64 6.28 -8.78 7.22
C LEU A 64 7.60 -9.13 7.90
N VAL A 65 8.65 -8.33 7.69
CA VAL A 65 9.95 -8.53 8.34
C VAL A 65 9.82 -8.47 9.87
N THR A 66 8.89 -7.68 10.38
CA THR A 66 8.67 -7.57 11.83
C THR A 66 7.81 -8.69 12.41
N GLY A 67 7.31 -9.59 11.56
CA GLY A 67 6.44 -10.67 12.00
C GLY A 67 4.96 -10.32 12.11
N GLU A 68 4.57 -9.14 11.64
CA GLU A 68 3.16 -8.74 11.60
C GLU A 68 2.58 -8.96 10.21
N TYR A 69 1.31 -9.32 10.14
CA TYR A 69 0.62 -9.65 8.89
C TYR A 69 -0.66 -8.82 8.70
N LYS A 70 -1.14 -8.18 9.76
CA LYS A 70 -2.40 -7.43 9.74
C LYS A 70 -2.13 -5.94 9.61
N ILE A 71 -2.83 -5.33 8.66
CA ILE A 71 -2.74 -3.90 8.39
C ILE A 71 -3.97 -3.22 8.99
N LYS A 72 -3.74 -2.24 9.85
CA LYS A 72 -4.82 -1.44 10.41
C LYS A 72 -5.33 -0.41 9.42
N LYS A 73 -4.42 0.32 8.80
CA LYS A 73 -4.75 1.43 7.88
C LYS A 73 -3.67 1.58 6.82
N ILE A 74 -4.06 1.92 5.60
CA ILE A 74 -3.11 2.06 4.48
C ILE A 74 -3.53 3.23 3.57
N VAL A 75 -2.54 3.91 3.02
CA VAL A 75 -2.74 4.96 2.01
C VAL A 75 -1.62 4.92 0.99
N ALA A 76 -1.95 5.23 -0.26
CA ALA A 76 -0.98 5.40 -1.32
C ALA A 76 -1.20 6.76 -1.98
N VAL A 77 -0.12 7.50 -2.18
CA VAL A 77 -0.19 8.85 -2.76
C VAL A 77 0.80 8.98 -3.91
N HIS A 78 0.39 9.71 -4.95
CA HIS A 78 1.28 10.07 -6.05
C HIS A 78 2.05 11.34 -5.70
N THR A 79 3.17 11.59 -6.38
CA THR A 79 3.85 12.88 -6.29
C THR A 79 2.83 13.99 -6.55
N GLY A 80 2.85 15.02 -5.71
CA GLY A 80 1.84 16.08 -5.76
C GLY A 80 0.68 15.88 -4.79
N GLY A 81 0.61 14.73 -4.11
CA GLY A 81 -0.34 14.51 -3.01
C GLY A 81 -1.67 13.87 -3.41
N THR A 82 -1.84 13.50 -4.68
CA THR A 82 -3.08 12.80 -5.10
C THR A 82 -3.10 11.40 -4.48
N ILE A 83 -4.17 11.10 -3.78
CA ILE A 83 -4.38 9.78 -3.17
C ILE A 83 -4.98 8.84 -4.21
N PHE A 84 -4.40 7.65 -4.35
CA PHE A 84 -4.96 6.60 -5.19
C PHE A 84 -5.40 5.43 -4.34
N PRO A 85 -6.57 4.85 -4.63
CA PRO A 85 -6.90 3.56 -4.02
C PRO A 85 -5.88 2.54 -4.51
N PRO A 86 -5.58 1.50 -3.73
CA PRO A 86 -4.70 0.44 -4.21
C PRO A 86 -5.29 -0.19 -5.46
N CYS A 87 -4.45 -0.53 -6.43
CA CYS A 87 -4.92 -1.19 -7.65
C CYS A 87 -5.46 -2.59 -7.33
N GLY A 88 -6.15 -3.21 -8.30
CA GLY A 88 -6.74 -4.53 -8.08
C GLY A 88 -5.74 -5.58 -7.62
N LYS A 89 -4.53 -5.55 -8.19
CA LYS A 89 -3.44 -6.45 -7.80
C LYS A 89 -3.07 -6.26 -6.32
N CYS A 90 -2.95 -5.02 -5.87
CA CYS A 90 -2.59 -4.74 -4.48
C CYS A 90 -3.71 -5.11 -3.52
N ARG A 91 -4.97 -4.93 -3.91
CA ARG A 91 -6.12 -5.34 -3.09
C ARG A 91 -6.09 -6.83 -2.84
N GLU A 92 -5.90 -7.62 -3.91
CA GLU A 92 -5.83 -9.08 -3.81
C GLU A 92 -4.60 -9.50 -2.98
N PHE A 93 -3.45 -8.87 -3.23
CA PHE A 93 -2.21 -9.15 -2.50
C PHE A 93 -2.38 -8.95 -0.99
N ILE A 94 -2.95 -7.82 -0.58
CA ILE A 94 -3.16 -7.51 0.84
C ILE A 94 -4.06 -8.56 1.49
N TYR A 95 -5.13 -8.93 0.81
CA TYR A 95 -6.02 -9.99 1.28
C TYR A 95 -5.27 -11.33 1.45
N GLN A 96 -4.42 -11.68 0.49
CA GLN A 96 -3.71 -12.96 0.53
C GLN A 96 -2.65 -13.03 1.62
N ILE A 97 -2.14 -11.89 2.09
CA ILE A 97 -1.22 -11.86 3.23
C ILE A 97 -1.91 -12.34 4.50
N ASP A 98 -3.13 -11.88 4.73
CA ASP A 98 -3.94 -12.30 5.87
C ASP A 98 -5.41 -11.96 5.56
N ALA A 99 -6.28 -12.95 5.65
CA ALA A 99 -7.70 -12.76 5.34
C ALA A 99 -8.36 -11.68 6.21
N SER A 100 -7.86 -11.45 7.42
CA SER A 100 -8.38 -10.39 8.29
C SER A 100 -8.09 -8.98 7.75
N ASN A 101 -7.23 -8.86 6.74
CA ASN A 101 -6.98 -7.59 6.06
C ASN A 101 -8.19 -7.10 5.27
N LEU A 102 -9.24 -7.89 5.15
CA LEU A 102 -10.53 -7.39 4.65
C LEU A 102 -11.07 -6.26 5.54
N ASP A 103 -10.62 -6.17 6.78
CA ASP A 103 -10.99 -5.10 7.71
C ASP A 103 -9.99 -3.94 7.73
N THR A 104 -8.96 -3.98 6.88
CA THR A 104 -8.02 -2.87 6.74
C THR A 104 -8.76 -1.61 6.29
N GLU A 105 -8.50 -0.51 6.98
CA GLU A 105 -9.02 0.79 6.58
C GLU A 105 -8.17 1.35 5.43
N VAL A 106 -8.79 1.56 4.28
CA VAL A 106 -8.13 2.12 3.10
C VAL A 106 -8.51 3.59 2.99
N VAL A 107 -7.52 4.46 3.11
CA VAL A 107 -7.73 5.90 3.01
C VAL A 107 -7.84 6.30 1.54
N LEU A 108 -8.98 6.85 1.14
CA LEU A 108 -9.25 7.28 -0.24
C LEU A 108 -9.16 8.79 -0.38
N GLU A 109 -9.47 9.51 0.66
CA GLU A 109 -9.36 10.96 0.76
C GLU A 109 -9.09 11.29 2.22
N LYS A 110 -8.75 12.53 2.49
CA LYS A 110 -8.50 13.00 3.86
C LYS A 110 -9.63 12.59 4.81
N ASP A 111 -10.87 12.71 4.35
CA ASP A 111 -12.07 12.47 5.16
C ASP A 111 -12.84 11.23 4.71
N LYS A 112 -12.25 10.38 3.88
CA LYS A 112 -12.93 9.21 3.35
C LYS A 112 -12.06 7.97 3.48
N THR A 113 -12.59 6.98 4.19
CA THR A 113 -11.95 5.69 4.40
C THR A 113 -12.97 4.59 4.13
N LEU A 114 -12.58 3.57 3.37
CA LEU A 114 -13.38 2.36 3.18
C LEU A 114 -12.58 1.16 3.70
N LEU A 115 -13.28 0.11 4.06
CA LEU A 115 -12.63 -1.15 4.38
C LEU A 115 -12.22 -1.87 3.09
N LEU A 116 -11.15 -2.64 3.15
CA LEU A 116 -10.71 -3.40 1.99
C LEU A 116 -11.82 -4.28 1.42
N ARG A 117 -12.67 -4.87 2.28
CA ARG A 117 -13.80 -5.70 1.84
C ARG A 117 -14.75 -4.95 0.89
N GLU A 118 -14.88 -3.65 1.05
CA GLU A 118 -15.73 -2.82 0.20
C GLU A 118 -15.09 -2.56 -1.16
N LEU A 119 -13.77 -2.71 -1.26
CA LEU A 119 -13.00 -2.53 -2.48
C LEU A 119 -12.62 -3.87 -3.13
N LEU A 120 -12.94 -4.99 -2.49
CA LEU A 120 -12.64 -6.34 -2.97
C LEU A 120 -13.80 -7.27 -2.61
N PRO A 121 -15.02 -7.00 -3.13
CA PRO A 121 -16.19 -7.78 -2.78
C PRO A 121 -16.15 -9.21 -3.29
N GLU A 122 -15.42 -9.46 -4.37
CA GLU A 122 -15.24 -10.78 -4.96
C GLU A 122 -13.75 -11.01 -5.22
N MET A 123 -13.05 -11.50 -4.19
CA MET A 123 -11.64 -11.79 -4.31
C MET A 123 -11.41 -13.03 -5.17
N TRP A 124 -10.26 -13.06 -5.85
CA TRP A 124 -9.90 -14.21 -6.68
C TRP A 124 -9.69 -15.45 -5.81
N GLN A 125 -8.95 -15.32 -4.71
CA GLN A 125 -8.70 -16.44 -3.80
C GLN A 125 -9.78 -16.48 -2.71
N ALA A 126 -10.95 -17.02 -3.04
CA ALA A 126 -12.04 -17.15 -2.08
C ALA A 126 -11.77 -18.20 -1.00
N ARG A 127 -10.81 -19.11 -1.22
CA ARG A 127 -10.44 -20.16 -0.29
C ARG A 127 -8.93 -20.22 -0.10
N PRO A 128 -8.45 -20.57 1.12
CA PRO A 128 -7.01 -20.71 1.34
C PRO A 128 -6.41 -21.79 0.42
N LEU A 129 -5.24 -21.51 -0.09
CA LEU A 129 -4.42 -22.53 -0.74
C LEU A 129 -3.79 -23.41 0.34
N LYS A 130 -3.56 -24.64 0.01
CA LYS A 130 -2.89 -25.55 0.94
C LYS A 130 -1.40 -25.42 0.85
#